data_dd0d4fd86c949af5a299b4bfd94bf6c7
#
_entry.id   dd0d4fd86c949af5a299b4bfd94bf6c7
#
_cell.length_a   1.000
_cell.length_b   1.000
_cell.length_c   1.000
_cell.angle_alpha   90.00
_cell.angle_beta   90.00
_cell.angle_gamma   90.00
#
_symmetry.space_group_name_H-M   'P 1'
#
loop_
_entity.id
_entity.type
_entity.pdbx_description
1 polymer ?
#
loop_
_entity_poly.entity_id
_entity_poly.type
_entity_poly.pdbx_seq_one_letter_code
_entity_poly.pdbx_strand_id
1 'polypeptide(L)'
;MKTTSFNNGRNNSSSLFRRGIGGVSFFFLLFLLLFASCDDLEDTDTPSGGDDGMPVETGTAELYILSEGLFNLNNSSLALYSFKNNQLNTDYFRSINRRGLGDTANDMGIYGSKLYIVVNVSSQIEVVDLQSGKSVKQIPMLSENGSSRQPRNIAFDGGKAYVCSFDGTVARIDTPLFPSTH
;
A
#
# COMPACT_ATOMS: atom_id res chain seq x y z
N MET A 1 20.30 14.21 70.51
CA MET A 1 19.96 13.50 71.75
C MET A 1 19.48 12.12 71.38
N LYS A 2 20.23 11.06 71.83
CA LYS A 2 19.98 9.60 71.88
C LYS A 2 19.79 8.90 70.54
N THR A 3 20.80 8.31 69.99
CA THR A 3 21.37 6.94 69.97
C THR A 3 20.47 5.85 70.49
N THR A 4 20.19 4.84 69.69
CA THR A 4 20.42 3.43 70.07
C THR A 4 20.54 2.55 68.83
N SER A 5 21.72 1.93 68.75
CA SER A 5 22.12 0.78 67.96
C SER A 5 21.56 -0.50 68.63
N PHE A 6 21.17 -1.50 67.87
CA PHE A 6 21.39 -2.87 68.30
C PHE A 6 21.59 -3.83 67.10
N ASN A 7 22.51 -4.69 67.33
CA ASN A 7 23.31 -5.57 66.53
C ASN A 7 22.74 -6.99 66.55
N ASN A 8 23.11 -7.75 65.54
CA ASN A 8 23.47 -9.15 65.60
C ASN A 8 22.43 -10.24 65.31
N GLY A 9 22.82 -11.11 64.41
CA GLY A 9 22.22 -12.44 64.22
C GLY A 9 22.70 -13.11 62.93
N ARG A 10 23.97 -13.56 62.92
CA ARG A 10 24.47 -14.55 61.95
C ARG A 10 23.70 -15.87 62.14
N ASN A 11 23.28 -16.52 61.08
CA ASN A 11 23.36 -17.98 61.01
C ASN A 11 23.61 -18.41 59.54
N ASN A 12 24.76 -19.04 59.41
CA ASN A 12 25.14 -19.90 58.32
C ASN A 12 24.24 -21.13 58.25
N SER A 13 23.75 -21.46 57.05
CA SER A 13 23.63 -22.87 56.70
C SER A 13 23.79 -23.02 55.19
N SER A 14 24.89 -23.64 54.87
CA SER A 14 25.22 -24.22 53.58
C SER A 14 24.23 -25.32 53.21
N SER A 15 23.62 -25.28 52.01
CA SER A 15 23.23 -26.54 51.37
C SER A 15 23.05 -26.37 49.87
N LEU A 16 23.97 -26.96 49.15
CA LEU A 16 23.78 -27.74 47.93
C LEU A 16 23.20 -27.05 46.71
N PHE A 17 24.14 -26.60 45.94
CA PHE A 17 24.09 -26.42 44.51
C PHE A 17 23.66 -27.73 43.82
N ARG A 18 22.39 -27.88 43.49
CA ARG A 18 21.91 -28.93 42.59
C ARG A 18 21.72 -28.33 41.21
N ARG A 19 22.73 -28.55 40.36
CA ARG A 19 22.68 -28.27 38.92
C ARG A 19 21.49 -29.01 38.31
N GLY A 20 20.45 -28.30 37.98
CA GLY A 20 19.40 -28.73 37.08
C GLY A 20 19.72 -28.30 35.65
N ILE A 21 20.66 -28.98 35.01
CA ILE A 21 20.88 -28.89 33.56
C ILE A 21 19.78 -29.75 32.93
N GLY A 22 18.68 -29.16 32.51
CA GLY A 22 17.63 -29.93 31.86
C GLY A 22 16.48 -29.12 31.21
N GLY A 23 16.27 -27.88 31.64
CA GLY A 23 15.09 -27.13 31.18
C GLY A 23 15.31 -26.24 29.94
N VAL A 24 16.49 -25.75 29.73
CA VAL A 24 16.76 -24.75 28.66
C VAL A 24 16.96 -25.42 27.29
N SER A 25 17.47 -26.66 27.29
CA SER A 25 17.74 -27.40 26.05
C SER A 25 16.47 -27.91 25.38
N PHE A 26 15.44 -28.24 26.16
CA PHE A 26 14.17 -28.72 25.59
C PHE A 26 13.33 -27.61 24.99
N PHE A 27 13.33 -26.43 25.57
CA PHE A 27 12.65 -25.26 24.98
C PHE A 27 13.35 -24.74 23.74
N PHE A 28 14.68 -24.82 23.69
CA PHE A 28 15.43 -24.41 22.49
C PHE A 28 15.24 -25.39 21.32
N LEU A 29 15.13 -26.68 21.63
CA LEU A 29 14.86 -27.71 20.62
C LEU A 29 13.43 -27.60 20.07
N LEU A 30 12.44 -27.25 20.90
CA LEU A 30 11.06 -27.03 20.49
C LEU A 30 10.91 -25.76 19.66
N PHE A 31 11.72 -24.74 19.98
CA PHE A 31 11.70 -23.48 19.19
C PHE A 31 12.35 -23.63 17.81
N LEU A 32 13.36 -24.52 17.70
CA LEU A 32 13.97 -24.80 16.38
C LEU A 32 13.07 -25.61 15.44
N LEU A 33 12.12 -26.38 15.98
CA LEU A 33 11.18 -27.17 15.19
C LEU A 33 10.03 -26.32 14.58
N LEU A 34 9.84 -25.08 15.07
CA LEU A 34 8.80 -24.20 14.56
C LEU A 34 9.22 -23.42 13.30
N PHE A 35 10.49 -23.48 12.90
CA PHE A 35 10.99 -22.81 11.69
C PHE A 35 11.26 -23.77 10.52
N ALA A 36 10.95 -25.05 10.66
CA ALA A 36 11.13 -26.05 9.59
C ALA A 36 9.86 -26.30 8.77
N SER A 37 8.98 -25.31 8.66
CA SER A 37 7.83 -25.36 7.74
C SER A 37 7.99 -24.30 6.66
N CYS A 38 9.03 -24.43 5.85
CA CYS A 38 8.98 -24.03 4.45
C CYS A 38 8.84 -25.33 3.68
N ASP A 39 7.61 -25.71 3.38
CA ASP A 39 7.37 -26.63 2.29
C ASP A 39 7.75 -25.89 1.02
N ASP A 40 8.79 -26.40 0.36
CA ASP A 40 9.01 -26.16 -1.05
C ASP A 40 7.76 -26.70 -1.78
N LEU A 41 6.86 -25.79 -2.13
CA LEU A 41 5.88 -26.07 -3.15
C LEU A 41 6.67 -26.27 -4.45
N GLU A 42 7.02 -27.52 -4.73
CA GLU A 42 7.35 -27.91 -6.10
C GLU A 42 6.12 -27.57 -6.95
N ASP A 43 6.23 -26.48 -7.66
CA ASP A 43 5.32 -26.05 -8.72
C ASP A 43 5.46 -27.05 -9.89
N THR A 44 4.84 -28.22 -9.76
CA THR A 44 4.67 -29.19 -10.82
C THR A 44 3.26 -29.16 -11.38
N ASP A 45 2.69 -27.96 -11.53
CA ASP A 45 1.59 -27.73 -12.45
C ASP A 45 1.95 -26.55 -13.34
N THR A 46 2.73 -26.84 -14.37
CA THR A 46 2.67 -26.03 -15.57
C THR A 46 1.28 -26.27 -16.16
N PRO A 47 0.32 -25.35 -16.03
CA PRO A 47 -0.84 -25.41 -16.90
C PRO A 47 -0.25 -25.23 -18.30
N SER A 48 -0.36 -26.28 -19.10
CA SER A 48 -0.30 -26.14 -20.54
C SER A 48 -1.49 -25.27 -20.95
N GLY A 49 -1.43 -24.01 -20.59
CA GLY A 49 -2.24 -22.96 -21.15
C GLY A 49 -1.75 -22.77 -22.56
N GLY A 50 -2.57 -23.15 -23.49
CA GLY A 50 -2.37 -22.78 -24.88
C GLY A 50 -2.01 -21.30 -24.92
N ASP A 51 -0.98 -21.01 -25.69
CA ASP A 51 -0.71 -19.70 -26.23
C ASP A 51 -1.93 -19.32 -27.09
N ASP A 52 -2.98 -18.87 -26.43
CA ASP A 52 -4.06 -18.13 -27.07
C ASP A 52 -3.43 -16.81 -27.46
N GLY A 53 -2.79 -16.82 -28.65
CA GLY A 53 -2.10 -15.69 -29.22
C GLY A 53 -2.96 -14.43 -29.24
N MET A 54 -3.17 -13.85 -28.08
CA MET A 54 -3.50 -12.44 -28.02
C MET A 54 -2.32 -11.70 -28.64
N PRO A 55 -2.52 -10.98 -29.74
CA PRO A 55 -1.47 -10.14 -30.26
C PRO A 55 -1.03 -9.27 -29.10
N VAL A 56 0.19 -9.46 -28.62
CA VAL A 56 0.84 -8.42 -27.83
C VAL A 56 0.89 -7.25 -28.78
N GLU A 57 -0.12 -6.36 -28.67
CA GLU A 57 -0.06 -5.09 -29.36
C GLU A 57 1.25 -4.46 -28.92
N THR A 58 2.22 -4.44 -29.82
CA THR A 58 3.46 -3.68 -29.67
C THR A 58 3.13 -2.18 -29.80
N GLY A 59 2.02 -1.76 -29.18
CA GLY A 59 1.71 -0.38 -28.91
C GLY A 59 2.75 0.17 -27.93
N THR A 60 2.92 1.45 -27.95
CA THR A 60 3.77 2.20 -27.02
C THR A 60 3.25 1.99 -25.60
N ALA A 61 3.53 0.83 -25.04
CA ALA A 61 3.07 0.51 -23.70
C ALA A 61 3.78 1.42 -22.71
N GLU A 62 2.99 2.05 -21.91
CA GLU A 62 3.43 2.87 -20.78
C GLU A 62 2.94 2.21 -19.50
N LEU A 63 3.77 2.24 -18.46
CA LEU A 63 3.45 1.72 -17.14
C LEU A 63 3.38 2.88 -16.14
N TYR A 64 2.20 3.11 -15.60
CA TYR A 64 2.04 4.01 -14.47
C TYR A 64 2.36 3.27 -13.17
N ILE A 65 3.18 3.88 -12.32
CA ILE A 65 3.60 3.34 -11.04
C ILE A 65 3.20 4.34 -9.96
N LEU A 66 2.26 3.94 -9.11
CA LEU A 66 1.80 4.74 -8.00
C LEU A 66 2.57 4.38 -6.74
N SER A 67 3.15 5.38 -6.09
CA SER A 67 3.79 5.24 -4.77
C SER A 67 2.94 5.95 -3.74
N GLU A 68 2.50 5.19 -2.73
CA GLU A 68 1.65 5.70 -1.65
C GLU A 68 2.34 6.82 -0.85
N GLY A 69 3.64 6.71 -0.67
CA GLY A 69 4.40 7.60 0.19
C GLY A 69 4.27 7.23 1.67
N LEU A 70 4.70 8.14 2.52
CA LEU A 70 4.62 8.00 3.97
C LEU A 70 3.44 8.81 4.51
N PHE A 71 2.72 8.22 5.46
CA PHE A 71 1.56 8.83 6.10
C PHE A 71 1.88 10.21 6.70
N ASN A 72 1.06 11.21 6.41
CA ASN A 72 1.19 12.61 6.82
C ASN A 72 2.44 13.34 6.28
N LEU A 73 3.12 12.81 5.26
CA LEU A 73 4.25 13.49 4.64
C LEU A 73 3.92 14.14 3.29
N ASN A 74 2.70 13.96 2.79
CA ASN A 74 2.24 14.55 1.52
C ASN A 74 3.21 14.30 0.35
N ASN A 75 3.74 13.08 0.28
CA ASN A 75 4.79 12.70 -0.64
C ASN A 75 4.43 11.51 -1.56
N SER A 76 3.14 11.27 -1.77
CA SER A 76 2.71 10.33 -2.80
C SER A 76 3.20 10.78 -4.17
N SER A 77 3.56 9.84 -5.02
CA SER A 77 4.06 10.12 -6.36
C SER A 77 3.48 9.17 -7.41
N LEU A 78 3.37 9.68 -8.63
CA LEU A 78 3.06 8.90 -9.81
C LEU A 78 4.26 8.95 -10.74
N ALA A 79 4.85 7.79 -11.01
CA ALA A 79 5.89 7.63 -12.00
C ALA A 79 5.32 7.07 -13.31
N LEU A 80 6.02 7.30 -14.40
CA LEU A 80 5.72 6.77 -15.72
C LEU A 80 6.96 6.10 -16.31
N TYR A 81 6.84 4.84 -16.67
CA TYR A 81 7.85 4.12 -17.42
C TYR A 81 7.40 3.92 -18.87
N SER A 82 8.24 4.34 -19.81
CA SER A 82 8.02 4.16 -21.24
C SER A 82 8.84 2.97 -21.77
N PHE A 83 8.18 1.93 -22.20
CA PHE A 83 8.84 0.78 -22.80
C PHE A 83 9.49 1.13 -24.15
N LYS A 84 8.93 2.11 -24.86
CA LYS A 84 9.48 2.55 -26.14
C LYS A 84 10.88 3.13 -26.04
N ASN A 85 11.13 3.90 -24.99
CA ASN A 85 12.38 4.63 -24.81
C ASN A 85 13.24 4.04 -23.71
N ASN A 86 12.74 3.01 -23.00
CA ASN A 86 13.35 2.44 -21.79
C ASN A 86 13.67 3.53 -20.73
N GLN A 87 12.73 4.45 -20.53
CA GLN A 87 12.92 5.60 -19.62
C GLN A 87 11.88 5.59 -18.51
N LEU A 88 12.36 5.89 -17.30
CA LEU A 88 11.54 6.07 -16.11
C LEU A 88 11.55 7.54 -15.70
N ASN A 89 10.36 8.15 -15.65
CA ASN A 89 10.15 9.44 -15.00
C ASN A 89 9.53 9.19 -13.61
N THR A 90 10.34 9.28 -12.57
CA THR A 90 9.91 8.97 -11.19
C THR A 90 9.00 10.02 -10.56
N ASP A 91 8.95 11.22 -11.11
CA ASP A 91 8.12 12.34 -10.62
C ASP A 91 7.21 12.89 -11.74
N TYR A 92 6.62 11.97 -12.51
CA TYR A 92 5.82 12.27 -13.69
C TYR A 92 4.70 13.27 -13.40
N PHE A 93 3.87 12.99 -12.37
CA PHE A 93 2.75 13.86 -12.03
C PHE A 93 3.21 15.29 -11.70
N ARG A 94 4.21 15.45 -10.84
CA ARG A 94 4.72 16.76 -10.41
C ARG A 94 5.40 17.50 -11.53
N SER A 95 6.13 16.80 -12.41
CA SER A 95 6.81 17.42 -13.54
C SER A 95 5.88 18.14 -14.47
N ILE A 96 4.65 17.61 -14.64
CA ILE A 96 3.61 18.18 -15.52
C ILE A 96 2.74 19.18 -14.76
N ASN A 97 2.27 18.83 -13.56
CA ASN A 97 1.24 19.58 -12.84
C ASN A 97 1.78 20.63 -11.86
N ARG A 98 3.11 20.67 -11.65
CA ARG A 98 3.80 21.65 -10.80
C ARG A 98 3.34 21.64 -9.35
N ARG A 99 2.74 20.54 -8.90
CA ARG A 99 2.31 20.28 -7.52
C ARG A 99 2.44 18.81 -7.17
N GLY A 100 2.44 18.48 -5.89
CA GLY A 100 2.37 17.10 -5.40
C GLY A 100 1.02 16.44 -5.72
N LEU A 101 1.00 15.12 -5.70
CA LEU A 101 -0.21 14.31 -5.87
C LEU A 101 -1.10 14.37 -4.62
N GLY A 102 -0.49 14.41 -3.45
CA GLY A 102 -1.17 14.40 -2.17
C GLY A 102 -0.54 13.44 -1.17
N ASP A 103 -1.31 13.09 -0.16
CA ASP A 103 -0.91 12.20 0.92
C ASP A 103 -1.62 10.86 0.83
N THR A 104 -0.84 9.79 0.84
CA THR A 104 -1.31 8.40 0.88
C THR A 104 -2.20 8.04 -0.31
N ALA A 105 -1.63 8.09 -1.53
CA ALA A 105 -2.29 7.64 -2.76
C ALA A 105 -2.18 6.11 -2.87
N ASN A 106 -3.27 5.39 -2.70
CA ASN A 106 -3.25 3.95 -2.48
C ASN A 106 -3.96 3.09 -3.53
N ASP A 107 -4.63 3.70 -4.49
CA ASP A 107 -5.25 2.97 -5.60
C ASP A 107 -5.35 3.85 -6.86
N MET A 108 -5.37 3.22 -8.02
CA MET A 108 -5.60 3.92 -9.28
C MET A 108 -6.25 2.99 -10.31
N GLY A 109 -6.99 3.59 -11.23
CA GLY A 109 -7.58 2.86 -12.32
C GLY A 109 -7.78 3.71 -13.56
N ILE A 110 -7.68 3.09 -14.73
CA ILE A 110 -7.92 3.75 -16.01
C ILE A 110 -9.36 3.47 -16.44
N TYR A 111 -10.07 4.53 -16.81
CA TYR A 111 -11.38 4.43 -17.44
C TYR A 111 -11.52 5.44 -18.57
N GLY A 112 -11.75 4.96 -19.78
CA GLY A 112 -11.70 5.79 -20.99
C GLY A 112 -10.32 6.42 -21.19
N SER A 113 -10.27 7.72 -21.40
CA SER A 113 -9.03 8.49 -21.58
C SER A 113 -8.47 9.08 -20.28
N LYS A 114 -8.93 8.61 -19.13
CA LYS A 114 -8.57 9.18 -17.84
C LYS A 114 -7.98 8.15 -16.90
N LEU A 115 -7.00 8.58 -16.10
CA LEU A 115 -6.49 7.88 -14.93
C LEU A 115 -7.09 8.53 -13.69
N TYR A 116 -7.73 7.72 -12.86
CA TYR A 116 -8.30 8.11 -11.58
C TYR A 116 -7.39 7.60 -10.48
N ILE A 117 -6.96 8.47 -9.59
CA ILE A 117 -6.05 8.15 -8.50
C ILE A 117 -6.74 8.45 -7.17
N VAL A 118 -6.80 7.44 -6.32
CA VAL A 118 -7.39 7.55 -4.97
C VAL A 118 -6.33 8.05 -4.02
N VAL A 119 -6.55 9.25 -3.44
CA VAL A 119 -5.61 9.88 -2.50
C VAL A 119 -6.26 9.94 -1.12
N ASN A 120 -5.91 8.96 -0.28
CA ASN A 120 -6.62 8.63 0.96
C ASN A 120 -6.63 9.77 1.98
N VAL A 121 -5.46 10.15 2.52
CA VAL A 121 -5.36 11.16 3.58
C VAL A 121 -5.74 12.54 3.07
N SER A 122 -5.40 12.86 1.81
CA SER A 122 -5.88 14.08 1.15
C SER A 122 -7.40 14.08 0.86
N SER A 123 -8.06 12.93 1.06
CA SER A 123 -9.50 12.74 0.86
C SER A 123 -10.03 13.25 -0.46
N GLN A 124 -9.43 12.78 -1.55
CA GLN A 124 -9.78 13.18 -2.91
C GLN A 124 -9.54 12.06 -3.93
N ILE A 125 -10.20 12.19 -5.08
CA ILE A 125 -9.84 11.47 -6.29
C ILE A 125 -9.18 12.47 -7.24
N GLU A 126 -7.96 12.21 -7.64
CA GLU A 126 -7.26 12.95 -8.68
C GLU A 126 -7.61 12.36 -10.04
N VAL A 127 -8.03 13.17 -10.99
CA VAL A 127 -8.35 12.73 -12.36
C VAL A 127 -7.34 13.33 -13.33
N VAL A 128 -6.61 12.45 -14.00
CA VAL A 128 -5.53 12.81 -14.92
C VAL A 128 -5.91 12.40 -16.33
N ASP A 129 -5.68 13.26 -17.28
CA ASP A 129 -5.82 12.96 -18.71
C ASP A 129 -4.62 12.13 -19.18
N LEU A 130 -4.87 10.94 -19.74
CA LEU A 130 -3.81 10.00 -20.12
C LEU A 130 -2.88 10.55 -21.21
N GLN A 131 -3.42 11.33 -22.15
CA GLN A 131 -2.64 11.83 -23.27
C GLN A 131 -1.66 12.92 -22.86
N SER A 132 -2.08 13.82 -21.98
CA SER A 132 -1.30 14.99 -21.59
C SER A 132 -0.62 14.87 -20.23
N GLY A 133 -1.01 13.91 -19.41
CA GLY A 133 -0.59 13.78 -18.00
C GLY A 133 -1.12 14.90 -17.10
N LYS A 134 -1.98 15.78 -17.62
CA LYS A 134 -2.50 16.91 -16.84
C LYS A 134 -3.64 16.48 -15.93
N SER A 135 -3.60 16.99 -14.71
CA SER A 135 -4.75 16.98 -13.81
C SER A 135 -5.90 17.77 -14.43
N VAL A 136 -7.03 17.11 -14.62
CA VAL A 136 -8.24 17.74 -15.18
C VAL A 136 -9.29 18.00 -14.11
N LYS A 137 -9.25 17.25 -13.00
CA LYS A 137 -10.18 17.41 -11.89
C LYS A 137 -9.64 16.83 -10.61
N GLN A 138 -9.94 17.49 -9.49
CA GLN A 138 -9.87 16.91 -8.14
C GLN A 138 -11.30 16.80 -7.62
N ILE A 139 -11.68 15.61 -7.16
CA ILE A 139 -13.00 15.33 -6.62
C ILE A 139 -12.85 15.13 -5.12
N PRO A 140 -13.32 16.08 -4.29
CA PRO A 140 -13.24 15.93 -2.84
C PRO A 140 -14.10 14.75 -2.38
N MET A 141 -13.55 13.95 -1.46
CA MET A 141 -14.22 12.82 -0.81
C MET A 141 -14.53 13.18 0.63
N LEU A 142 -15.48 14.11 0.79
CA LEU A 142 -15.90 14.62 2.08
C LEU A 142 -17.34 14.19 2.39
N SER A 143 -17.64 14.01 3.67
CA SER A 143 -19.02 13.83 4.15
C SER A 143 -19.78 15.16 4.14
N GLU A 144 -21.08 15.13 4.39
CA GLU A 144 -21.93 16.32 4.39
C GLU A 144 -21.48 17.37 5.43
N ASN A 145 -20.90 16.94 6.54
CA ASN A 145 -20.34 17.81 7.56
C ASN A 145 -18.90 18.27 7.29
N GLY A 146 -18.35 17.94 6.09
CA GLY A 146 -16.99 18.32 5.70
C GLY A 146 -15.87 17.41 6.24
N SER A 147 -16.18 16.33 6.94
CA SER A 147 -15.18 15.39 7.42
C SER A 147 -14.60 14.55 6.29
N SER A 148 -13.32 14.24 6.38
CA SER A 148 -12.62 13.34 5.44
C SER A 148 -13.23 11.95 5.46
N ARG A 149 -13.54 11.38 4.27
CA ARG A 149 -14.00 10.00 4.12
C ARG A 149 -12.87 9.00 3.99
N GLN A 150 -11.67 9.46 3.70
CA GLN A 150 -10.49 8.62 3.46
C GLN A 150 -10.75 7.51 2.44
N PRO A 151 -10.88 7.86 1.14
CA PRO A 151 -11.16 6.89 0.07
C PRO A 151 -10.03 5.86 -0.02
N ARG A 152 -10.39 4.60 -0.38
CA ARG A 152 -9.45 3.46 -0.36
C ARG A 152 -9.24 2.84 -1.74
N ASN A 153 -10.31 2.42 -2.38
CA ASN A 153 -10.24 1.71 -3.65
C ASN A 153 -11.31 2.23 -4.61
N ILE A 154 -11.03 2.07 -5.90
CA ILE A 154 -11.91 2.49 -6.98
C ILE A 154 -12.18 1.33 -7.94
N ALA A 155 -13.42 1.21 -8.39
CA ALA A 155 -13.83 0.29 -9.45
C ALA A 155 -14.73 1.02 -10.43
N PHE A 156 -14.84 0.50 -11.65
CA PHE A 156 -15.61 1.13 -12.72
C PHE A 156 -16.63 0.17 -13.31
N ASP A 157 -17.83 0.69 -13.57
CA ASP A 157 -18.85 -0.02 -14.30
C ASP A 157 -19.85 0.97 -14.93
N GLY A 158 -20.29 0.69 -16.15
CA GLY A 158 -21.41 1.39 -16.78
C GLY A 158 -21.28 2.93 -16.84
N GLY A 159 -20.08 3.48 -17.06
CA GLY A 159 -19.87 4.94 -17.08
C GLY A 159 -19.80 5.58 -15.71
N LYS A 160 -19.54 4.78 -14.67
CA LYS A 160 -19.47 5.23 -13.28
C LYS A 160 -18.22 4.70 -12.60
N ALA A 161 -17.69 5.48 -11.67
CA ALA A 161 -16.71 5.02 -10.70
C ALA A 161 -17.38 4.82 -9.34
N TYR A 162 -17.01 3.76 -8.66
CA TYR A 162 -17.44 3.41 -7.30
C TYR A 162 -16.23 3.44 -6.41
N VAL A 163 -16.26 4.28 -5.38
CA VAL A 163 -15.14 4.50 -4.46
C VAL A 163 -15.56 4.10 -3.07
N CYS A 164 -14.93 3.07 -2.51
CA CYS A 164 -15.10 2.74 -1.10
C CYS A 164 -14.18 3.58 -0.22
N SER A 165 -14.66 3.92 0.96
CA SER A 165 -13.97 4.80 1.90
C SER A 165 -13.83 4.15 3.27
N PHE A 166 -12.84 4.62 4.04
CA PHE A 166 -12.55 4.10 5.39
C PHE A 166 -13.71 4.34 6.37
N ASP A 167 -14.52 5.37 6.15
CA ASP A 167 -15.73 5.65 6.94
C ASP A 167 -16.91 4.66 6.68
N GLY A 168 -16.68 3.62 5.88
CA GLY A 168 -17.68 2.61 5.56
C GLY A 168 -18.64 3.00 4.44
N THR A 169 -18.44 4.13 3.77
CA THR A 169 -19.29 4.58 2.66
C THR A 169 -18.75 4.15 1.30
N VAL A 170 -19.67 4.08 0.32
CA VAL A 170 -19.34 3.93 -1.10
C VAL A 170 -19.90 5.14 -1.86
N ALA A 171 -19.02 5.91 -2.49
CA ALA A 171 -19.41 7.01 -3.35
C ALA A 171 -19.54 6.54 -4.80
N ARG A 172 -20.57 7.02 -5.49
CA ARG A 172 -20.74 6.86 -6.94
C ARG A 172 -20.40 8.17 -7.63
N ILE A 173 -19.49 8.13 -8.58
CA ILE A 173 -19.03 9.27 -9.36
C ILE A 173 -19.39 9.01 -10.82
N ASP A 174 -20.08 9.95 -11.46
CA ASP A 174 -20.31 9.88 -12.89
C ASP A 174 -18.99 10.16 -13.62
N THR A 175 -18.60 9.22 -14.48
CA THR A 175 -17.42 9.33 -15.34
C THR A 175 -17.92 9.63 -16.75
N PRO A 176 -18.05 10.89 -17.16
CA PRO A 176 -18.53 11.20 -18.49
C PRO A 176 -17.56 10.55 -19.49
N LEU A 177 -18.09 9.64 -20.29
CA LEU A 177 -17.45 9.23 -21.52
C LEU A 177 -17.37 10.49 -22.36
N PHE A 178 -16.18 11.07 -22.52
CA PHE A 178 -16.02 12.19 -23.45
C PHE A 178 -16.51 11.72 -24.82
N PRO A 179 -17.31 12.55 -25.52
CA PRO A 179 -17.70 12.21 -26.86
C PRO A 179 -16.41 11.93 -27.64
N SER A 180 -16.36 10.76 -28.27
CA SER A 180 -15.40 10.50 -29.33
C SER A 180 -15.52 11.66 -30.30
N THR A 181 -14.52 12.50 -30.35
CA THR A 181 -14.39 13.50 -31.45
C THR A 181 -14.26 12.69 -32.71
N HIS A 182 -15.36 12.67 -33.47
CA HIS A 182 -15.38 12.18 -34.84
C HIS A 182 -14.51 13.07 -35.73
#